data_e0ce29e6df41534501eaf40a8284a641
#
_entry.id   e0ce29e6df41534501eaf40a8284a641
#
_cell.length_a   1.000
_cell.length_b   1.000
_cell.length_c   1.000
_cell.angle_alpha   90.00
_cell.angle_beta   90.00
_cell.angle_gamma   90.00
#
_symmetry.space_group_name_H-M   'P 1'
#
loop_
_entity.id
_entity.type
_entity.pdbx_description
1 polymer ?
#
loop_
_entity_poly.entity_id
_entity_poly.type
_entity_poly.pdbx_seq_one_letter_code
_entity_poly.pdbx_strand_id
1 'polypeptide(L)'
;MRLFLKFLFLICLVIGLESCKGKKKISLSGEDPVEVSDFIEFFQPLNLPVQFSDSSLAKKEKDSLLISYKIFTQFVPDSVLRKVFAKGVKPKIYALGKAVVPKAEQYLFVKTVNADKRAYFLLAFDEKEQFIAGMPLLRPDKQSSTSQSAILDRKYTITQTMARKNRDGTISEGKDVYVLNVAARNFMLIMTEALEDKITELINPIDTLPRKHKWSADYANGKMNLVSVRDGRKNDRISFFIHFEKDNGACTGELKGEALIKSSNTAEYKEEGDPCRLKFIFSSNAVTLKEEEGCGSRRGLKCSFDGSFARKKYVKPSAGSKQKR
;
A
#
# COMPACT_ATOMS: atom_id res chain seq x y z
N MET A 1 31.83 -64.55 39.44
CA MET A 1 32.15 -63.10 39.19
C MET A 1 32.49 -62.78 37.72
N ARG A 2 33.28 -63.52 37.00
CA ARG A 2 33.64 -63.29 35.62
C ARG A 2 32.50 -63.48 34.58
N LEU A 3 31.54 -64.35 34.87
CA LEU A 3 30.41 -64.65 34.02
C LEU A 3 29.34 -63.49 34.06
N PHE A 4 29.13 -62.96 35.27
CA PHE A 4 28.19 -61.89 35.53
C PHE A 4 28.64 -60.57 34.88
N LEU A 5 29.95 -60.30 34.83
CA LEU A 5 30.54 -59.14 34.22
C LEU A 5 30.39 -59.15 32.66
N LYS A 6 30.50 -60.39 32.08
CA LYS A 6 30.27 -60.53 30.60
C LYS A 6 28.83 -60.38 30.20
N PHE A 7 27.88 -60.77 31.07
CA PHE A 7 26.46 -60.59 30.80
C PHE A 7 26.03 -59.16 30.97
N LEU A 8 26.60 -58.40 31.90
CA LEU A 8 26.38 -56.97 32.08
C LEU A 8 26.93 -56.16 30.89
N PHE A 9 28.08 -56.55 30.32
CA PHE A 9 28.71 -55.92 29.18
C PHE A 9 27.91 -56.20 27.91
N LEU A 10 27.27 -57.34 27.76
CA LEU A 10 26.42 -57.68 26.62
C LEU A 10 25.08 -56.89 26.63
N ILE A 11 24.50 -56.68 27.84
CA ILE A 11 23.28 -55.88 28.01
C ILE A 11 23.54 -54.42 27.71
N CYS A 12 24.69 -53.83 28.09
CA CYS A 12 25.06 -52.46 27.75
C CYS A 12 25.31 -52.25 26.23
N LEU A 13 25.74 -53.29 25.51
CA LEU A 13 25.98 -53.21 24.05
C LEU A 13 24.68 -53.22 23.24
N VAL A 14 23.61 -53.85 23.77
CA VAL A 14 22.28 -53.87 23.08
C VAL A 14 21.49 -52.58 23.29
N ILE A 15 21.70 -51.86 24.40
CA ILE A 15 21.05 -50.58 24.68
C ILE A 15 21.66 -49.41 23.88
N GLY A 16 22.89 -49.57 23.36
CA GLY A 16 23.59 -48.54 22.57
C GLY A 16 23.17 -48.40 21.10
N LEU A 17 22.27 -49.26 20.58
CA LEU A 17 21.89 -49.25 19.15
C LEU A 17 20.58 -48.55 18.80
N GLU A 18 19.89 -47.97 19.79
CA GLU A 18 18.63 -47.25 19.53
C GLU A 18 18.76 -45.73 19.35
N SER A 19 19.96 -45.18 19.24
CA SER A 19 20.12 -43.74 19.19
C SER A 19 20.82 -43.27 17.94
N CYS A 20 20.15 -43.34 16.78
CA CYS A 20 20.34 -42.45 15.65
C CYS A 20 19.22 -42.68 14.62
N LYS A 21 17.97 -42.45 14.99
CA LYS A 21 16.97 -42.06 13.97
C LYS A 21 17.27 -40.62 13.57
N GLY A 22 18.20 -40.44 12.63
CA GLY A 22 18.36 -39.19 11.93
C GLY A 22 16.97 -38.74 11.41
N LYS A 23 16.53 -37.53 11.78
CA LYS A 23 15.23 -36.99 11.32
C LYS A 23 15.16 -37.19 9.81
N LYS A 24 14.29 -38.10 9.37
CA LYS A 24 14.06 -38.38 7.94
C LYS A 24 13.63 -37.07 7.31
N LYS A 25 14.36 -36.61 6.32
CA LYS A 25 14.06 -35.34 5.65
C LYS A 25 12.69 -35.47 5.00
N ILE A 26 11.69 -34.75 5.53
CA ILE A 26 10.31 -34.79 5.03
C ILE A 26 10.34 -34.29 3.58
N SER A 27 9.73 -35.04 2.66
CA SER A 27 9.52 -34.66 1.28
C SER A 27 8.02 -34.69 0.98
N LEU A 28 7.49 -33.59 0.49
CA LEU A 28 6.07 -33.45 0.11
C LEU A 28 5.86 -33.49 -1.41
N SER A 29 6.86 -33.88 -2.19
CA SER A 29 6.77 -33.97 -3.66
C SER A 29 6.12 -35.26 -4.17
N GLY A 30 5.93 -36.27 -3.29
CA GLY A 30 5.27 -37.53 -3.58
C GLY A 30 3.75 -37.42 -3.67
N GLU A 31 3.10 -38.60 -3.78
CA GLU A 31 1.63 -38.70 -3.84
C GLU A 31 1.04 -39.43 -2.63
N ASP A 32 1.87 -40.00 -1.79
CA ASP A 32 1.42 -40.73 -0.61
C ASP A 32 0.87 -39.78 0.44
N PRO A 33 -0.20 -40.15 1.15
CA PRO A 33 -0.74 -39.37 2.25
C PRO A 33 0.31 -39.15 3.34
N VAL A 34 0.28 -37.94 3.92
CA VAL A 34 1.17 -37.56 5.02
C VAL A 34 0.33 -37.05 6.20
N GLU A 35 0.93 -37.03 7.40
CA GLU A 35 0.28 -36.41 8.54
C GLU A 35 0.32 -34.88 8.45
N VAL A 36 -0.66 -34.22 9.04
CA VAL A 36 -0.75 -32.74 9.02
C VAL A 36 0.45 -32.09 9.72
N SER A 37 0.96 -32.72 10.76
CA SER A 37 2.19 -32.31 11.46
C SER A 37 3.40 -32.28 10.52
N ASP A 38 3.58 -33.32 9.71
CA ASP A 38 4.66 -33.41 8.73
C ASP A 38 4.50 -32.33 7.64
N PHE A 39 3.25 -32.06 7.23
CA PHE A 39 2.94 -30.99 6.30
C PHE A 39 3.34 -29.62 6.85
N ILE A 40 2.99 -29.33 8.12
CA ILE A 40 3.31 -28.06 8.78
C ILE A 40 4.81 -27.95 9.11
N GLU A 41 5.47 -29.04 9.53
CA GLU A 41 6.90 -29.06 9.83
C GLU A 41 7.77 -28.87 8.60
N PHE A 42 7.28 -29.16 7.41
CA PHE A 42 8.00 -28.91 6.17
C PHE A 42 8.31 -27.44 5.94
N PHE A 43 7.49 -26.51 6.47
CA PHE A 43 7.68 -25.08 6.35
C PHE A 43 8.72 -24.57 7.35
N GLN A 44 9.78 -23.94 6.85
CA GLN A 44 10.82 -23.36 7.70
C GLN A 44 10.30 -22.13 8.46
N PRO A 45 10.73 -21.93 9.72
CA PRO A 45 10.34 -20.73 10.48
C PRO A 45 10.77 -19.44 9.81
N LEU A 46 9.92 -18.43 9.83
CA LEU A 46 10.18 -17.08 9.38
C LEU A 46 10.07 -16.09 10.54
N ASN A 47 10.94 -15.09 10.55
CA ASN A 47 10.87 -14.00 11.53
C ASN A 47 9.95 -12.89 11.02
N LEU A 48 9.08 -12.40 11.89
CA LEU A 48 8.22 -11.27 11.59
C LEU A 48 8.95 -9.91 11.81
N PRO A 49 8.69 -8.88 10.99
CA PRO A 49 7.77 -8.88 9.87
C PRO A 49 8.32 -9.63 8.65
N VAL A 50 7.45 -10.26 7.88
CA VAL A 50 7.78 -10.88 6.59
C VAL A 50 7.10 -10.14 5.46
N GLN A 51 7.85 -9.86 4.38
CA GLN A 51 7.36 -9.12 3.22
C GLN A 51 7.54 -9.91 1.93
N PHE A 52 6.53 -9.85 1.08
CA PHE A 52 6.51 -10.39 -0.27
C PHE A 52 6.27 -9.25 -1.28
N SER A 53 6.81 -9.38 -2.48
CA SER A 53 6.69 -8.38 -3.55
C SER A 53 6.68 -9.03 -4.93
N ASP A 54 6.31 -8.28 -5.96
CA ASP A 54 6.35 -8.75 -7.35
C ASP A 54 7.75 -9.22 -7.76
N SER A 55 8.79 -8.53 -7.32
CA SER A 55 10.18 -8.92 -7.61
C SER A 55 10.53 -10.28 -7.00
N SER A 56 10.01 -10.60 -5.79
CA SER A 56 10.19 -11.92 -5.18
C SER A 56 9.30 -12.97 -5.84
N LEU A 57 8.10 -12.58 -6.30
CA LEU A 57 7.18 -13.47 -7.01
C LEU A 57 7.76 -13.96 -8.34
N ALA A 58 8.57 -13.14 -9.03
CA ALA A 58 9.22 -13.49 -10.29
C ALA A 58 10.34 -14.53 -10.14
N LYS A 59 10.97 -14.66 -8.94
CA LYS A 59 12.09 -15.60 -8.71
C LYS A 59 11.65 -17.05 -8.86
N LYS A 60 12.56 -17.93 -9.29
CA LYS A 60 12.35 -19.39 -9.35
C LYS A 60 12.60 -19.99 -7.97
N GLU A 61 11.72 -20.88 -7.53
CA GLU A 61 11.89 -21.63 -6.29
C GLU A 61 12.69 -22.94 -6.52
N LYS A 62 13.28 -23.46 -5.41
CA LYS A 62 13.99 -24.74 -5.42
C LYS A 62 12.97 -25.89 -5.45
N ASP A 63 13.25 -26.94 -6.21
CA ASP A 63 12.39 -28.13 -6.28
C ASP A 63 12.28 -28.86 -4.93
N SER A 64 13.27 -28.67 -4.02
CA SER A 64 13.19 -29.19 -2.63
C SER A 64 12.08 -28.56 -1.78
N LEU A 65 11.45 -27.47 -2.23
CA LEU A 65 10.32 -26.79 -1.57
C LEU A 65 8.98 -27.19 -2.17
N LEU A 66 8.98 -28.06 -3.19
CA LEU A 66 7.79 -28.47 -3.92
C LEU A 66 6.87 -29.31 -3.04
N ILE A 67 5.59 -28.96 -3.04
CA ILE A 67 4.50 -29.72 -2.47
C ILE A 67 3.64 -30.26 -3.62
N SER A 68 3.38 -31.56 -3.66
CA SER A 68 2.46 -32.10 -4.66
C SER A 68 1.05 -31.57 -4.44
N TYR A 69 0.32 -31.36 -5.55
CA TYR A 69 -1.06 -30.88 -5.47
C TYR A 69 -1.95 -31.82 -4.62
N LYS A 70 -1.73 -33.12 -4.73
CA LYS A 70 -2.48 -34.15 -4.01
C LYS A 70 -2.28 -34.03 -2.49
N ILE A 71 -1.03 -33.86 -2.02
CA ILE A 71 -0.72 -33.63 -0.59
C ILE A 71 -1.30 -32.28 -0.13
N PHE A 72 -1.11 -31.20 -0.90
CA PHE A 72 -1.64 -29.92 -0.51
C PHE A 72 -3.15 -29.93 -0.30
N THR A 73 -3.89 -30.59 -1.19
CA THR A 73 -5.36 -30.63 -1.11
C THR A 73 -5.90 -31.59 -0.05
N GLN A 74 -5.05 -32.40 0.64
CA GLN A 74 -5.45 -33.12 1.85
C GLN A 74 -5.78 -32.15 3.01
N PHE A 75 -5.06 -31.03 3.10
CA PHE A 75 -5.14 -30.11 4.24
C PHE A 75 -5.76 -28.77 3.89
N VAL A 76 -5.63 -28.32 2.64
CA VAL A 76 -6.10 -27.03 2.17
C VAL A 76 -7.17 -27.21 1.10
N PRO A 77 -8.39 -26.70 1.30
CA PRO A 77 -9.45 -26.80 0.30
C PRO A 77 -9.03 -26.17 -1.02
N ASP A 78 -9.31 -26.85 -2.14
CA ASP A 78 -9.03 -26.36 -3.50
C ASP A 78 -9.65 -24.99 -3.80
N SER A 79 -10.75 -24.64 -3.12
CA SER A 79 -11.40 -23.33 -3.21
C SER A 79 -10.46 -22.17 -2.89
N VAL A 80 -9.40 -22.37 -2.11
CA VAL A 80 -8.38 -21.36 -1.82
C VAL A 80 -7.61 -21.01 -3.08
N LEU A 81 -7.17 -22.01 -3.84
CA LEU A 81 -6.42 -21.81 -5.09
C LEU A 81 -7.32 -21.22 -6.19
N ARG A 82 -8.61 -21.55 -6.18
CA ARG A 82 -9.59 -21.00 -7.13
C ARG A 82 -9.82 -19.49 -7.01
N LYS A 83 -9.35 -18.86 -5.95
CA LYS A 83 -9.32 -17.38 -5.85
C LYS A 83 -8.39 -16.72 -6.89
N VAL A 84 -7.47 -17.49 -7.48
CA VAL A 84 -6.50 -17.02 -8.50
C VAL A 84 -6.53 -17.87 -9.77
N PHE A 85 -6.70 -19.19 -9.64
CA PHE A 85 -6.66 -20.13 -10.75
C PHE A 85 -8.07 -20.64 -11.13
N ALA A 86 -8.28 -20.95 -12.40
CA ALA A 86 -9.54 -21.52 -12.84
C ALA A 86 -9.74 -22.93 -12.26
N LYS A 87 -11.00 -23.39 -12.22
CA LYS A 87 -11.35 -24.76 -11.80
C LYS A 87 -10.59 -25.81 -12.62
N GLY A 88 -10.01 -26.80 -11.97
CA GLY A 88 -9.25 -27.88 -12.61
C GLY A 88 -7.78 -27.57 -12.89
N VAL A 89 -7.34 -26.33 -12.73
CA VAL A 89 -5.91 -25.98 -12.84
C VAL A 89 -5.17 -26.44 -11.58
N LYS A 90 -4.10 -27.21 -11.78
CA LYS A 90 -3.21 -27.71 -10.72
C LYS A 90 -1.87 -26.98 -10.78
N PRO A 91 -1.69 -25.86 -10.08
CA PRO A 91 -0.41 -25.16 -10.09
C PRO A 91 0.67 -25.95 -9.33
N LYS A 92 1.95 -25.71 -9.65
CA LYS A 92 3.06 -26.10 -8.77
C LYS A 92 2.97 -25.27 -7.49
N ILE A 93 3.18 -25.90 -6.33
CA ILE A 93 3.04 -25.28 -5.02
C ILE A 93 4.36 -25.43 -4.28
N TYR A 94 4.91 -24.33 -3.77
CA TYR A 94 6.19 -24.29 -3.07
C TYR A 94 5.99 -23.74 -1.66
N ALA A 95 6.52 -24.43 -0.65
CA ALA A 95 6.58 -23.96 0.73
C ALA A 95 7.62 -22.85 0.85
N LEU A 96 7.23 -21.69 1.36
CA LEU A 96 8.13 -20.56 1.57
C LEU A 96 8.58 -20.45 3.03
N GLY A 97 7.69 -20.76 3.96
CA GLY A 97 7.95 -20.75 5.38
C GLY A 97 6.71 -20.53 6.21
N LYS A 98 6.88 -20.53 7.53
CA LYS A 98 5.80 -20.35 8.51
C LYS A 98 6.12 -19.31 9.56
N ALA A 99 5.08 -18.61 10.04
CA ALA A 99 5.10 -17.80 11.25
C ALA A 99 4.14 -18.41 12.28
N VAL A 100 4.57 -18.50 13.52
CA VAL A 100 3.82 -19.19 14.59
C VAL A 100 3.42 -18.17 15.65
N VAL A 101 2.14 -18.12 15.99
CA VAL A 101 1.63 -17.45 17.18
C VAL A 101 1.69 -18.43 18.34
N PRO A 102 2.45 -18.16 19.40
CA PRO A 102 2.56 -19.09 20.51
C PRO A 102 1.19 -19.45 21.11
N LYS A 103 0.89 -20.76 21.21
CA LYS A 103 -0.38 -21.29 21.75
C LYS A 103 -1.64 -20.81 21.03
N ALA A 104 -1.53 -20.50 19.76
CA ALA A 104 -2.64 -20.04 18.95
C ALA A 104 -2.50 -20.55 17.50
N GLU A 105 -2.43 -19.67 16.50
CA GLU A 105 -2.45 -20.04 15.09
C GLU A 105 -1.05 -20.12 14.48
N GLN A 106 -0.97 -20.79 13.34
CA GLN A 106 0.19 -20.86 12.48
C GLN A 106 -0.16 -20.35 11.09
N TYR A 107 0.71 -19.50 10.56
CA TYR A 107 0.59 -18.90 9.24
C TYR A 107 1.60 -19.52 8.29
N LEU A 108 1.13 -20.25 7.26
CA LEU A 108 1.98 -20.87 6.25
C LEU A 108 1.95 -20.06 4.97
N PHE A 109 3.11 -19.78 4.40
CA PHE A 109 3.26 -19.05 3.14
C PHE A 109 3.61 -20.01 2.02
N VAL A 110 2.82 -19.95 0.94
CA VAL A 110 3.07 -20.76 -0.26
C VAL A 110 3.12 -19.88 -1.50
N LYS A 111 3.97 -20.28 -2.42
CA LYS A 111 4.00 -19.74 -3.78
C LYS A 111 3.41 -20.75 -4.74
N THR A 112 2.57 -20.27 -5.62
CA THR A 112 1.93 -21.10 -6.66
C THR A 112 2.34 -20.61 -8.03
N VAL A 113 2.62 -21.55 -8.94
CA VAL A 113 3.08 -21.26 -10.30
C VAL A 113 2.32 -22.16 -11.30
N ASN A 114 1.68 -21.56 -12.29
CA ASN A 114 1.10 -22.26 -13.41
C ASN A 114 1.27 -21.43 -14.68
N ALA A 115 2.02 -21.94 -15.64
CA ALA A 115 2.41 -21.22 -16.86
C ALA A 115 2.94 -19.80 -16.53
N ASP A 116 2.22 -18.77 -16.96
CA ASP A 116 2.55 -17.35 -16.75
C ASP A 116 2.02 -16.77 -15.44
N LYS A 117 1.13 -17.51 -14.71
CA LYS A 117 0.50 -17.04 -13.48
C LYS A 117 1.29 -17.50 -12.26
N ARG A 118 1.66 -16.53 -11.43
CA ARG A 118 2.30 -16.74 -10.13
C ARG A 118 1.50 -16.01 -9.06
N ALA A 119 1.38 -16.60 -7.87
CA ALA A 119 0.71 -15.96 -6.74
C ALA A 119 1.33 -16.42 -5.43
N TYR A 120 1.29 -15.55 -4.41
CA TYR A 120 1.54 -15.93 -3.04
C TYR A 120 0.21 -16.11 -2.30
N PHE A 121 0.15 -17.14 -1.47
CA PHE A 121 -0.98 -17.39 -0.57
C PHE A 121 -0.51 -17.45 0.87
N LEU A 122 -1.39 -17.01 1.76
CA LEU A 122 -1.31 -17.19 3.19
C LEU A 122 -2.39 -18.18 3.60
N LEU A 123 -1.98 -19.17 4.40
CA LEU A 123 -2.84 -20.19 4.97
C LEU A 123 -2.75 -20.08 6.49
N ALA A 124 -3.85 -20.22 7.20
CA ALA A 124 -3.89 -20.24 8.65
C ALA A 124 -4.38 -21.60 9.14
N PHE A 125 -3.68 -22.12 10.15
CA PHE A 125 -4.02 -23.33 10.88
C PHE A 125 -4.11 -23.00 12.37
N ASP A 126 -4.97 -23.69 13.11
CA ASP A 126 -5.07 -23.53 14.57
C ASP A 126 -3.97 -24.31 15.32
N GLU A 127 -3.99 -24.23 16.66
CA GLU A 127 -3.06 -24.97 17.50
C GLU A 127 -3.21 -26.50 17.41
N LYS A 128 -4.38 -26.99 16.94
CA LYS A 128 -4.68 -28.40 16.67
C LYS A 128 -4.37 -28.80 15.24
N GLU A 129 -3.64 -27.96 14.53
CA GLU A 129 -3.25 -28.17 13.14
C GLU A 129 -4.43 -28.28 12.15
N GLN A 130 -5.59 -27.73 12.50
CA GLN A 130 -6.74 -27.69 11.61
C GLN A 130 -6.70 -26.43 10.74
N PHE A 131 -6.96 -26.60 9.45
CA PHE A 131 -7.05 -25.48 8.52
C PHE A 131 -8.17 -24.52 8.93
N ILE A 132 -7.86 -23.24 9.09
CA ILE A 132 -8.83 -22.17 9.39
C ILE A 132 -9.24 -21.44 8.09
N ALA A 133 -8.28 -20.83 7.41
CA ALA A 133 -8.53 -19.94 6.29
C ALA A 133 -7.35 -19.86 5.33
N GLY A 134 -7.62 -19.43 4.09
CA GLY A 134 -6.58 -19.13 3.10
C GLY A 134 -6.95 -17.94 2.23
N MET A 135 -5.96 -17.09 1.93
CA MET A 135 -6.14 -15.93 1.06
C MET A 135 -4.93 -15.74 0.13
N PRO A 136 -5.11 -15.18 -1.08
CA PRO A 136 -3.98 -14.72 -1.87
C PRO A 136 -3.38 -13.47 -1.25
N LEU A 137 -2.05 -13.46 -1.04
CA LEU A 137 -1.28 -12.28 -0.61
C LEU A 137 -0.92 -11.38 -1.78
N LEU A 138 -0.41 -11.98 -2.87
CA LEU A 138 -0.17 -11.28 -4.13
C LEU A 138 -0.82 -12.08 -5.25
N ARG A 139 -1.47 -11.36 -6.15
CA ARG A 139 -2.15 -11.92 -7.33
C ARG A 139 -1.35 -11.60 -8.59
N PRO A 140 -1.54 -12.36 -9.68
CA PRO A 140 -0.95 -12.00 -10.96
C PRO A 140 -1.43 -10.61 -11.38
N ASP A 141 -0.50 -9.74 -11.69
CA ASP A 141 -0.77 -8.44 -12.31
C ASP A 141 -0.09 -8.38 -13.67
N LYS A 142 -0.83 -7.93 -14.68
CA LYS A 142 -0.33 -7.76 -16.05
C LYS A 142 0.04 -6.32 -16.37
N GLN A 143 -0.23 -5.38 -15.46
CA GLN A 143 0.05 -3.97 -15.70
C GLN A 143 1.49 -3.64 -15.29
N SER A 144 2.32 -3.29 -16.26
CA SER A 144 3.72 -2.92 -16.01
C SER A 144 3.89 -1.62 -15.20
N SER A 145 2.83 -0.82 -15.08
CA SER A 145 2.83 0.43 -14.31
C SER A 145 2.48 0.22 -12.83
N THR A 146 2.06 -0.97 -12.44
CA THR A 146 1.70 -1.31 -11.07
C THR A 146 2.75 -2.18 -10.40
N SER A 147 2.84 -2.10 -9.09
CA SER A 147 3.63 -2.99 -8.26
C SER A 147 2.84 -3.36 -7.01
N GLN A 148 3.04 -4.59 -6.54
CA GLN A 148 2.35 -5.12 -5.39
C GLN A 148 3.34 -5.56 -4.31
N SER A 149 2.94 -5.35 -3.06
CA SER A 149 3.61 -5.93 -1.90
C SER A 149 2.61 -6.37 -0.84
N ALA A 150 3.01 -7.33 -0.01
CA ALA A 150 2.23 -7.79 1.13
C ALA A 150 3.16 -8.00 2.32
N ILE A 151 2.72 -7.58 3.51
CA ILE A 151 3.46 -7.70 4.75
C ILE A 151 2.56 -8.39 5.78
N LEU A 152 3.12 -9.40 6.49
CA LEU A 152 2.59 -9.85 7.78
C LEU A 152 3.48 -9.24 8.86
N ASP A 153 2.91 -8.39 9.70
CA ASP A 153 3.62 -7.68 10.75
C ASP A 153 3.74 -8.50 12.05
N ARG A 154 4.39 -7.94 13.07
CA ARG A 154 4.56 -8.58 14.40
C ARG A 154 3.27 -8.66 15.22
N LYS A 155 2.20 -7.98 14.79
CA LYS A 155 0.85 -8.05 15.37
C LYS A 155 -0.06 -8.98 14.57
N TYR A 156 0.53 -9.71 13.63
CA TYR A 156 -0.18 -10.62 12.72
C TYR A 156 -1.23 -9.92 11.84
N THR A 157 -1.03 -8.63 11.59
CA THR A 157 -1.83 -7.85 10.64
C THR A 157 -1.24 -8.01 9.25
N ILE A 158 -2.10 -8.23 8.26
CA ILE A 158 -1.72 -8.40 6.86
C ILE A 158 -2.04 -7.11 6.13
N THR A 159 -1.02 -6.47 5.58
CA THR A 159 -1.20 -5.29 4.72
C THR A 159 -0.82 -5.67 3.30
N GLN A 160 -1.76 -5.55 2.37
CA GLN A 160 -1.52 -5.62 0.93
C GLN A 160 -1.45 -4.20 0.39
N THR A 161 -0.40 -3.86 -0.34
CA THR A 161 -0.22 -2.55 -0.96
C THR A 161 -0.13 -2.73 -2.47
N MET A 162 -0.86 -1.90 -3.21
CA MET A 162 -0.73 -1.75 -4.64
C MET A 162 -0.27 -0.33 -4.93
N ALA A 163 0.83 -0.16 -5.64
CA ALA A 163 1.33 1.13 -6.08
C ALA A 163 1.27 1.20 -7.60
N ARG A 164 0.88 2.35 -8.15
CA ARG A 164 0.82 2.63 -9.58
C ARG A 164 1.61 3.87 -9.92
N LYS A 165 2.52 3.75 -10.88
CA LYS A 165 3.22 4.89 -11.48
C LYS A 165 2.32 5.54 -12.52
N ASN A 166 1.91 6.78 -12.27
CA ASN A 166 1.06 7.57 -13.16
C ASN A 166 1.88 8.14 -14.34
N ARG A 167 1.17 8.61 -15.39
CA ARG A 167 1.81 9.19 -16.58
C ARG A 167 2.65 10.45 -16.28
N ASP A 168 2.32 11.17 -15.24
CA ASP A 168 3.04 12.37 -14.79
C ASP A 168 4.23 12.07 -13.87
N GLY A 169 4.52 10.78 -13.62
CA GLY A 169 5.61 10.34 -12.77
C GLY A 169 5.26 10.24 -11.28
N THR A 170 4.06 10.65 -10.86
CA THR A 170 3.59 10.46 -9.48
C THR A 170 3.28 9.00 -9.19
N ILE A 171 3.27 8.62 -7.90
CA ILE A 171 2.89 7.29 -7.45
C ILE A 171 1.59 7.41 -6.67
N SER A 172 0.58 6.64 -7.10
CA SER A 172 -0.65 6.40 -6.34
C SER A 172 -0.50 5.09 -5.58
N GLU A 173 -0.96 5.04 -4.33
CA GLU A 173 -0.95 3.83 -3.52
C GLU A 173 -2.34 3.54 -2.98
N GLY A 174 -2.71 2.27 -3.01
CA GLY A 174 -3.88 1.73 -2.33
C GLY A 174 -3.45 0.65 -1.35
N LYS A 175 -4.19 0.49 -0.25
CA LYS A 175 -3.89 -0.49 0.79
C LYS A 175 -5.15 -1.21 1.24
N ASP A 176 -5.01 -2.52 1.42
CA ASP A 176 -6.00 -3.35 2.08
C ASP A 176 -5.37 -4.00 3.31
N VAL A 177 -6.03 -3.87 4.45
CA VAL A 177 -5.56 -4.42 5.73
C VAL A 177 -6.50 -5.50 6.20
N TYR A 178 -5.94 -6.68 6.50
CA TYR A 178 -6.69 -7.86 6.94
C TYR A 178 -6.20 -8.35 8.29
N VAL A 179 -7.11 -8.98 9.02
CA VAL A 179 -6.81 -9.78 10.21
C VAL A 179 -7.50 -11.14 10.11
N LEU A 180 -6.93 -12.16 10.74
CA LEU A 180 -7.59 -13.46 10.83
C LEU A 180 -8.75 -13.38 11.84
N ASN A 181 -9.94 -13.76 11.38
CA ASN A 181 -11.08 -14.01 12.26
C ASN A 181 -11.24 -15.54 12.41
N VAL A 182 -10.77 -16.07 13.54
CA VAL A 182 -10.77 -17.52 13.81
C VAL A 182 -12.21 -18.04 13.90
N ALA A 183 -13.11 -17.30 14.56
CA ALA A 183 -14.50 -17.70 14.73
C ALA A 183 -15.25 -17.77 13.39
N ALA A 184 -15.03 -16.80 12.53
CA ALA A 184 -15.63 -16.78 11.19
C ALA A 184 -14.85 -17.61 10.15
N ARG A 185 -13.69 -18.18 10.52
CA ARG A 185 -12.79 -18.98 9.66
C ARG A 185 -12.45 -18.28 8.36
N ASN A 186 -12.13 -16.98 8.43
CA ASN A 186 -11.73 -16.17 7.27
C ASN A 186 -10.73 -15.07 7.63
N PHE A 187 -10.09 -14.50 6.62
CA PHE A 187 -9.38 -13.24 6.73
C PHE A 187 -10.36 -12.10 6.46
N MET A 188 -10.55 -11.24 7.45
CA MET A 188 -11.48 -10.12 7.43
C MET A 188 -10.75 -8.83 7.02
N LEU A 189 -11.26 -8.15 6.01
CA LEU A 189 -10.81 -6.81 5.62
C LEU A 189 -11.29 -5.82 6.69
N ILE A 190 -10.35 -5.12 7.33
CA ILE A 190 -10.64 -4.14 8.39
C ILE A 190 -10.41 -2.71 7.94
N MET A 191 -9.62 -2.50 6.90
CA MET A 191 -9.36 -1.19 6.33
C MET A 191 -9.05 -1.32 4.84
N THR A 192 -9.55 -0.38 4.04
CA THR A 192 -9.16 -0.21 2.63
C THR A 192 -8.89 1.26 2.35
N GLU A 193 -7.77 1.52 1.68
CA GLU A 193 -7.44 2.79 1.06
C GLU A 193 -7.45 2.54 -0.45
N ALA A 194 -8.36 3.19 -1.15
CA ALA A 194 -8.49 2.98 -2.59
C ALA A 194 -7.24 3.44 -3.35
N LEU A 195 -6.88 2.71 -4.40
CA LEU A 195 -5.87 3.16 -5.36
C LEU A 195 -6.46 4.27 -6.24
N GLU A 196 -6.56 5.46 -5.68
CA GLU A 196 -7.07 6.62 -6.39
C GLU A 196 -5.96 7.28 -7.20
N ASP A 197 -6.32 7.81 -8.36
CA ASP A 197 -5.43 8.73 -9.06
C ASP A 197 -5.32 9.99 -8.22
N LYS A 198 -4.11 10.40 -7.84
CA LYS A 198 -3.91 11.73 -7.28
C LYS A 198 -4.56 12.71 -8.26
N ILE A 199 -5.44 13.56 -7.74
CA ILE A 199 -6.10 14.59 -8.55
C ILE A 199 -5.00 15.38 -9.26
N THR A 200 -4.82 15.11 -10.55
CA THR A 200 -3.78 15.75 -11.36
C THR A 200 -4.23 17.09 -11.91
N GLU A 201 -5.53 17.39 -11.77
CA GLU A 201 -6.13 18.64 -12.22
C GLU A 201 -6.69 19.40 -11.02
N LEU A 202 -6.08 20.54 -10.75
CA LEU A 202 -6.52 21.45 -9.70
C LEU A 202 -7.77 22.19 -10.16
N ILE A 203 -8.90 21.94 -9.51
CA ILE A 203 -10.15 22.65 -9.75
C ILE A 203 -10.05 24.04 -9.13
N ASN A 204 -10.15 25.10 -9.96
CA ASN A 204 -10.17 26.47 -9.51
C ASN A 204 -11.61 26.92 -9.23
N PRO A 205 -12.04 27.07 -7.95
CA PRO A 205 -13.43 27.37 -7.60
C PRO A 205 -13.88 28.79 -7.99
N ILE A 206 -12.94 29.68 -8.31
CA ILE A 206 -13.24 31.06 -8.71
C ILE A 206 -12.98 31.32 -10.19
N ASP A 207 -12.80 30.26 -11.00
CA ASP A 207 -12.44 30.43 -12.43
C ASP A 207 -13.48 31.20 -13.24
N THR A 208 -14.75 31.07 -12.88
CA THR A 208 -15.88 31.73 -13.56
C THR A 208 -16.07 33.18 -13.17
N LEU A 209 -15.39 33.71 -12.16
CA LEU A 209 -15.52 35.09 -11.72
C LEU A 209 -14.87 36.06 -12.72
N PRO A 210 -15.34 37.33 -12.78
CA PRO A 210 -14.81 38.36 -13.69
C PRO A 210 -13.31 38.58 -13.54
N ARG A 211 -12.67 38.98 -14.66
CA ARG A 211 -11.22 39.21 -14.78
C ARG A 211 -10.92 40.63 -15.35
N LYS A 212 -11.57 41.67 -14.83
CA LYS A 212 -11.39 43.04 -15.31
C LYS A 212 -10.24 43.78 -14.65
N HIS A 213 -9.99 43.46 -13.37
CA HIS A 213 -8.91 44.09 -12.61
C HIS A 213 -7.54 43.67 -13.16
N LYS A 214 -6.57 44.58 -13.15
CA LYS A 214 -5.21 44.37 -13.71
C LYS A 214 -4.48 43.15 -13.10
N TRP A 215 -4.82 42.74 -11.88
CA TRP A 215 -4.23 41.58 -11.18
C TRP A 215 -5.04 40.30 -11.39
N SER A 216 -6.23 40.40 -12.01
CA SER A 216 -7.06 39.23 -12.27
C SER A 216 -6.39 38.29 -13.26
N ALA A 217 -5.80 37.20 -12.75
CA ALA A 217 -5.07 36.22 -13.52
C ALA A 217 -4.89 34.94 -12.66
N ASP A 218 -4.40 33.89 -13.30
CA ASP A 218 -3.86 32.73 -12.62
C ASP A 218 -2.34 32.85 -12.56
N TYR A 219 -1.79 32.60 -11.39
CA TYR A 219 -0.36 32.61 -11.13
C TYR A 219 0.04 31.22 -10.63
N ALA A 220 1.18 30.69 -11.08
CA ALA A 220 1.61 29.36 -10.70
C ALA A 220 3.10 29.27 -10.44
N ASN A 221 3.46 28.29 -9.60
CA ASN A 221 4.82 27.84 -9.40
C ASN A 221 4.84 26.30 -9.39
N GLY A 222 5.00 25.71 -10.59
CA GLY A 222 4.83 24.29 -10.81
C GLY A 222 3.37 23.90 -11.08
N LYS A 223 3.10 22.58 -11.05
CA LYS A 223 1.83 21.99 -11.52
C LYS A 223 0.69 22.13 -10.50
N MET A 224 1.00 21.94 -9.21
CA MET A 224 0.03 21.91 -8.11
C MET A 224 0.09 23.16 -7.22
N ASN A 225 0.78 24.22 -7.66
CA ASN A 225 0.88 25.47 -6.90
C ASN A 225 0.24 26.59 -7.70
N LEU A 226 -0.95 27.00 -7.28
CA LEU A 226 -1.80 27.97 -7.94
C LEU A 226 -2.20 29.09 -6.98
N VAL A 227 -2.08 30.33 -7.46
CA VAL A 227 -2.75 31.51 -6.89
C VAL A 227 -3.65 32.08 -7.98
N SER A 228 -4.95 31.95 -7.79
CA SER A 228 -5.93 32.51 -8.71
C SER A 228 -6.48 33.81 -8.14
N VAL A 229 -6.53 34.86 -8.94
CA VAL A 229 -7.04 36.17 -8.56
C VAL A 229 -8.12 36.59 -9.54
N ARG A 230 -9.24 37.08 -9.03
CA ARG A 230 -10.40 37.55 -9.76
C ARG A 230 -10.89 38.88 -9.18
N ASP A 231 -11.80 39.54 -9.88
CA ASP A 231 -12.45 40.74 -9.37
C ASP A 231 -13.23 40.43 -8.10
N GLY A 232 -13.08 41.25 -7.08
CA GLY A 232 -13.83 41.14 -5.84
C GLY A 232 -15.27 41.65 -5.96
N ARG A 233 -16.10 41.48 -4.94
CA ARG A 233 -17.47 42.00 -4.89
C ARG A 233 -17.52 43.51 -4.89
N LYS A 234 -16.46 44.19 -4.46
CA LYS A 234 -16.27 45.62 -4.47
C LYS A 234 -15.00 45.99 -5.24
N ASN A 235 -14.92 47.20 -5.76
CA ASN A 235 -13.79 47.67 -6.56
C ASN A 235 -12.47 47.77 -5.76
N ASP A 236 -12.55 47.85 -4.43
CA ASP A 236 -11.42 47.89 -3.52
C ASP A 236 -10.93 46.51 -3.07
N ARG A 237 -11.47 45.44 -3.66
CA ARG A 237 -11.16 44.05 -3.29
C ARG A 237 -10.84 43.16 -4.47
N ILE A 238 -10.10 42.10 -4.18
CA ILE A 238 -9.88 40.98 -5.10
C ILE A 238 -10.40 39.69 -4.43
N SER A 239 -11.04 38.84 -5.19
CA SER A 239 -11.32 37.46 -4.81
C SER A 239 -10.12 36.61 -5.13
N PHE A 240 -9.74 35.71 -4.25
CA PHE A 240 -8.59 34.82 -4.48
C PHE A 240 -8.88 33.38 -4.09
N PHE A 241 -8.15 32.50 -4.74
CA PHE A 241 -8.01 31.09 -4.37
C PHE A 241 -6.53 30.73 -4.44
N ILE A 242 -6.02 30.10 -3.40
CA ILE A 242 -4.65 29.60 -3.29
C ILE A 242 -4.72 28.12 -3.02
N HIS A 243 -3.96 27.36 -3.77
CA HIS A 243 -3.65 25.96 -3.48
C HIS A 243 -2.18 25.73 -3.71
N PHE A 244 -1.56 25.01 -2.80
CA PHE A 244 -0.21 24.52 -3.01
C PHE A 244 -0.02 23.10 -2.48
N GLU A 245 0.86 22.39 -3.18
CA GLU A 245 1.36 21.08 -2.79
C GLU A 245 2.88 21.06 -2.99
N LYS A 246 3.62 20.88 -1.90
CA LYS A 246 5.10 20.78 -1.87
C LYS A 246 5.49 19.44 -1.26
N ASP A 247 6.77 19.04 -1.46
CA ASP A 247 7.36 17.84 -0.85
C ASP A 247 6.54 16.56 -1.13
N ASN A 248 6.14 16.35 -2.39
CA ASN A 248 5.34 15.21 -2.84
C ASN A 248 4.02 15.01 -2.07
N GLY A 249 3.35 16.12 -1.71
CA GLY A 249 2.08 16.10 -0.98
C GLY A 249 2.22 16.09 0.54
N ALA A 250 3.43 16.05 1.08
CA ALA A 250 3.63 16.15 2.53
C ALA A 250 3.32 17.54 3.09
N CYS A 251 3.32 18.55 2.22
CA CYS A 251 3.04 19.94 2.56
C CYS A 251 1.96 20.50 1.63
N THR A 252 0.72 20.59 2.11
CA THR A 252 -0.42 21.13 1.38
C THR A 252 -1.04 22.32 2.10
N GLY A 253 -1.64 23.22 1.36
CA GLY A 253 -2.41 24.33 1.91
C GLY A 253 -3.42 24.88 0.90
N GLU A 254 -4.57 25.26 1.41
CA GLU A 254 -5.65 25.85 0.62
C GLU A 254 -6.29 27.01 1.37
N LEU A 255 -6.52 28.12 0.66
CA LEU A 255 -7.19 29.29 1.19
C LEU A 255 -7.94 30.02 0.08
N LYS A 256 -9.19 30.38 0.33
CA LYS A 256 -10.00 31.24 -0.54
C LYS A 256 -10.63 32.37 0.26
N GLY A 257 -10.81 33.50 -0.35
CA GLY A 257 -11.42 34.65 0.29
C GLY A 257 -11.37 35.91 -0.56
N GLU A 258 -11.57 37.05 0.09
CA GLU A 258 -11.38 38.37 -0.51
C GLU A 258 -10.29 39.13 0.22
N ALA A 259 -9.37 39.74 -0.54
CA ALA A 259 -8.32 40.60 -0.02
C ALA A 259 -8.60 42.05 -0.35
N LEU A 260 -8.38 42.95 0.62
CA LEU A 260 -8.53 44.39 0.47
C LEU A 260 -7.30 44.96 -0.24
N ILE A 261 -7.51 45.73 -1.30
CA ILE A 261 -6.44 46.45 -1.99
C ILE A 261 -5.93 47.58 -1.12
N LYS A 262 -4.65 47.56 -0.76
CA LYS A 262 -4.03 48.53 0.11
C LYS A 262 -3.22 49.59 -0.64
N SER A 263 -2.65 49.24 -1.77
CA SER A 263 -1.84 50.13 -2.58
C SER A 263 -1.90 49.78 -4.08
N SER A 264 -1.12 50.43 -4.90
CA SER A 264 -1.02 50.19 -6.34
C SER A 264 -0.50 48.77 -6.68
N ASN A 265 0.10 48.06 -5.72
CA ASN A 265 0.68 46.73 -5.94
C ASN A 265 0.52 45.75 -4.75
N THR A 266 -0.29 46.10 -3.73
CA THR A 266 -0.49 45.23 -2.57
C THR A 266 -1.97 45.03 -2.25
N ALA A 267 -2.32 43.81 -1.78
CA ALA A 267 -3.60 43.52 -1.16
C ALA A 267 -3.36 42.67 0.10
N GLU A 268 -4.30 42.74 1.04
CA GLU A 268 -4.22 42.04 2.31
C GLU A 268 -5.52 41.27 2.57
N TYR A 269 -5.37 39.99 2.92
CA TYR A 269 -6.44 39.18 3.45
C TYR A 269 -6.47 39.25 4.97
N LYS A 270 -7.62 39.64 5.48
CA LYS A 270 -7.97 39.60 6.88
C LYS A 270 -9.47 39.50 6.97
N GLU A 271 -9.98 38.44 7.61
CA GLU A 271 -11.39 38.20 7.81
C GLU A 271 -11.69 38.22 9.32
N GLU A 272 -12.84 38.74 9.71
CA GLU A 272 -13.26 38.78 11.10
C GLU A 272 -13.50 37.34 11.59
N GLY A 273 -12.90 36.99 12.75
CA GLY A 273 -12.95 35.63 13.30
C GLY A 273 -11.93 34.64 12.69
N ASP A 274 -11.23 35.00 11.61
CA ASP A 274 -10.13 34.18 11.06
C ASP A 274 -8.77 34.78 11.51
N PRO A 275 -7.93 34.05 12.22
CA PRO A 275 -6.62 34.54 12.62
C PRO A 275 -5.63 34.67 11.44
N CYS A 276 -5.95 34.06 10.29
CA CYS A 276 -5.06 34.06 9.13
C CYS A 276 -4.96 35.46 8.51
N ARG A 277 -3.70 35.94 8.38
CA ARG A 277 -3.37 37.19 7.66
C ARG A 277 -2.37 36.89 6.56
N LEU A 278 -2.72 37.29 5.35
CA LEU A 278 -1.91 37.04 4.17
C LEU A 278 -1.77 38.31 3.33
N LYS A 279 -0.54 38.63 2.96
CA LYS A 279 -0.23 39.77 2.10
C LYS A 279 0.12 39.30 0.70
N PHE A 280 -0.50 39.95 -0.29
CA PHE A 280 -0.25 39.79 -1.72
C PHE A 280 0.58 40.97 -2.20
N ILE A 281 1.71 40.71 -2.86
CA ILE A 281 2.57 41.72 -3.47
C ILE A 281 2.63 41.40 -4.97
N PHE A 282 2.02 42.29 -5.78
CA PHE A 282 1.93 42.10 -7.21
C PHE A 282 3.07 42.81 -7.93
N SER A 283 3.61 42.15 -8.94
CA SER A 283 4.48 42.72 -9.95
C SER A 283 3.83 42.58 -11.33
N SER A 284 4.49 43.04 -12.40
CA SER A 284 3.98 42.87 -13.77
C SER A 284 3.68 41.43 -14.14
N ASN A 285 4.52 40.49 -13.71
CA ASN A 285 4.50 39.09 -14.13
C ASN A 285 4.40 38.07 -12.99
N ALA A 286 4.19 38.49 -11.74
CA ALA A 286 4.14 37.60 -10.61
C ALA A 286 3.30 38.14 -9.45
N VAL A 287 2.89 37.26 -8.56
CA VAL A 287 2.40 37.57 -7.23
C VAL A 287 3.29 36.87 -6.20
N THR A 288 3.72 37.62 -5.19
CA THR A 288 4.41 37.08 -4.03
C THR A 288 3.47 37.10 -2.84
N LEU A 289 3.31 35.96 -2.21
CA LEU A 289 2.55 35.78 -0.97
C LEU A 289 3.48 35.89 0.23
N LYS A 290 3.02 36.57 1.28
CA LYS A 290 3.64 36.57 2.60
C LYS A 290 2.57 36.26 3.65
N GLU A 291 2.77 35.17 4.36
CA GLU A 291 1.97 34.82 5.52
C GLU A 291 2.46 35.66 6.70
N GLU A 292 1.57 36.48 7.25
CA GLU A 292 1.92 37.34 8.36
C GLU A 292 1.63 36.68 9.72
N GLU A 293 0.46 36.05 9.86
CA GLU A 293 0.11 35.30 11.09
C GLU A 293 -1.11 34.38 10.88
N GLY A 294 -1.27 33.39 11.77
CA GLY A 294 -2.52 32.69 12.03
C GLY A 294 -3.00 31.66 11.02
N CYS A 295 -2.29 31.39 9.90
CA CYS A 295 -2.80 30.53 8.81
C CYS A 295 -2.65 29.01 9.06
N GLY A 296 -2.24 28.59 10.25
CA GLY A 296 -1.94 27.17 10.55
C GLY A 296 -3.11 26.20 10.38
N SER A 297 -4.37 26.67 10.50
CA SER A 297 -5.58 25.87 10.26
C SER A 297 -5.87 25.61 8.77
N ARG A 298 -5.21 26.33 7.86
CA ARG A 298 -5.41 26.30 6.40
C ARG A 298 -4.32 25.54 5.66
N ARG A 299 -3.33 24.99 6.36
CA ARG A 299 -2.18 24.30 5.80
C ARG A 299 -1.57 23.31 6.77
N GLY A 300 -0.67 22.45 6.30
CA GLY A 300 0.11 21.58 7.16
C GLY A 300 1.00 22.39 8.15
N LEU A 301 1.25 21.88 9.34
CA LEU A 301 1.97 22.58 10.44
C LEU A 301 3.37 23.09 10.05
N LYS A 302 4.09 22.35 9.20
CA LYS A 302 5.44 22.69 8.73
C LYS A 302 5.45 23.49 7.42
N CYS A 303 4.27 23.89 6.91
CA CYS A 303 4.11 24.58 5.65
C CYS A 303 3.91 26.08 5.85
N SER A 304 4.08 26.85 4.78
CA SER A 304 3.79 28.27 4.73
C SER A 304 3.17 28.61 3.36
N PHE A 305 2.28 29.60 3.34
CA PHE A 305 1.79 30.22 2.10
C PHE A 305 2.85 31.09 1.40
N ASP A 306 3.98 31.34 2.02
CA ASP A 306 5.05 32.15 1.43
C ASP A 306 5.53 31.57 0.11
N GLY A 307 5.68 32.44 -0.87
CA GLY A 307 6.18 32.04 -2.18
C GLY A 307 5.89 33.05 -3.27
N SER A 308 6.58 32.90 -4.40
CA SER A 308 6.37 33.70 -5.59
C SER A 308 5.82 32.82 -6.72
N PHE A 309 4.81 33.33 -7.40
CA PHE A 309 4.04 32.62 -8.43
C PHE A 309 4.03 33.45 -9.71
N ALA A 310 4.48 32.87 -10.81
CA ALA A 310 4.53 33.54 -12.10
C ALA A 310 3.14 33.61 -12.74
N ARG A 311 2.82 34.72 -13.39
CA ARG A 311 1.56 34.91 -14.09
C ARG A 311 1.44 33.98 -15.30
N LYS A 312 0.36 33.19 -15.36
CA LYS A 312 0.06 32.35 -16.52
C LYS A 312 -0.48 33.19 -17.70
N LYS A 313 -0.04 32.85 -18.89
CA LYS A 313 -0.67 33.38 -20.09
C LYS A 313 -2.11 32.84 -20.19
N TYR A 314 -3.08 33.71 -20.30
CA TYR A 314 -4.47 33.29 -20.49
C TYR A 314 -4.64 32.69 -21.88
N VAL A 315 -4.94 31.41 -21.95
CA VAL A 315 -5.36 30.72 -23.17
C VAL A 315 -6.89 30.69 -23.15
N LYS A 316 -7.54 31.44 -24.03
CA LYS A 316 -9.01 31.40 -24.15
C LYS A 316 -9.43 29.98 -24.52
N PRO A 317 -10.37 29.35 -23.79
CA PRO A 317 -10.86 28.01 -24.16
C PRO A 317 -11.38 28.05 -25.59
N SER A 318 -10.90 27.15 -26.45
CA SER A 318 -11.45 26.99 -27.80
C SER A 318 -12.91 26.53 -27.64
N ALA A 319 -13.83 27.31 -28.24
CA ALA A 319 -15.25 26.97 -28.32
C ALA A 319 -15.38 25.67 -29.14
N GLY A 320 -15.47 24.50 -28.46
CA GLY A 320 -15.67 23.24 -29.17
C GLY A 320 -15.10 21.97 -28.55
N SER A 321 -15.39 21.66 -27.28
CA SER A 321 -15.44 20.26 -26.86
C SER A 321 -16.75 20.01 -26.13
N LYS A 322 -17.80 19.73 -26.90
CA LYS A 322 -19.00 19.10 -26.36
C LYS A 322 -18.57 17.74 -25.84
N GLN A 323 -18.52 17.59 -24.52
CA GLN A 323 -18.51 16.28 -23.90
C GLN A 323 -19.72 15.47 -24.42
N LYS A 324 -19.44 14.41 -25.18
CA LYS A 324 -20.45 13.38 -25.42
C LYS A 324 -20.71 12.68 -24.07
N ARG A 325 -21.95 12.77 -23.65
CA ARG A 325 -22.53 11.96 -22.58
C ARG A 325 -22.48 10.46 -22.92
#